data_2e1ac865a7c86e5372c674ce43ce3092
#
_entry.id   2e1ac865a7c86e5372c674ce43ce3092
#
_cell.length_a   1.000
_cell.length_b   1.000
_cell.length_c   1.000
_cell.angle_alpha   90.00
_cell.angle_beta   90.00
_cell.angle_gamma   90.00
#
_symmetry.space_group_name_H-M   'P 1'
#
loop_
_entity.id
_entity.type
_entity.pdbx_description
1 polymer ?
#
loop_
_entity_poly.entity_id
_entity_poly.type
_entity_poly.pdbx_seq_one_letter_code
_entity_poly.pdbx_strand_id
1 'polypeptide(L)'
;SILDSVLKEAQSVSSDLGHGDRVRLEDYLENVREVERRIEVAEGRAGELSASAPVSPVGVPDLFEEHVELMFDLLHVAYQADISRVSTFMMARELSPLSYPQLGIADPHHSISHHGNKDDMMEKKLSVDRYHTELFSKFVDRLASTPDGEGTLLDNTLLMYGCGMSNGNLHTKLRVPVAIVSGFIKGNRHIQVPDKTVPIGDLHVDIAKQMGVYLESFGERSKGDTVGLS
;
A
#
# COMPACT_ATOMS: atom_id res chain seq x y z
N SER A 1 -2.00 -2.24 -33.58
CA SER A 1 -2.70 -2.04 -32.30
C SER A 1 -3.43 -0.68 -32.32
N ILE A 2 -4.47 -0.51 -31.52
CA ILE A 2 -5.18 0.78 -31.36
C ILE A 2 -4.19 1.84 -30.85
N LEU A 3 -3.26 1.43 -29.99
CA LEU A 3 -2.22 2.28 -29.42
C LEU A 3 -1.23 2.78 -30.49
N ASP A 4 -0.87 1.97 -31.51
CA ASP A 4 -0.02 2.42 -32.62
C ASP A 4 -0.66 3.55 -33.41
N SER A 5 -1.99 3.53 -33.56
CA SER A 5 -2.73 4.61 -34.23
C SER A 5 -2.72 5.90 -33.40
N VAL A 6 -2.93 5.78 -32.08
CA VAL A 6 -2.84 6.92 -31.15
C VAL A 6 -1.43 7.52 -31.12
N LEU A 7 -0.39 6.69 -31.13
CA LEU A 7 1.00 7.13 -31.17
C LEU A 7 1.32 7.90 -32.45
N LYS A 8 0.85 7.40 -33.61
CA LYS A 8 1.06 8.09 -34.89
C LYS A 8 0.34 9.44 -34.98
N GLU A 9 -0.92 9.50 -34.51
CA GLU A 9 -1.67 10.77 -34.46
C GLU A 9 -1.01 11.77 -33.51
N ALA A 10 -0.61 11.34 -32.33
CA ALA A 10 0.08 12.19 -31.37
C ALA A 10 1.42 12.71 -31.90
N GLN A 11 2.19 11.88 -32.60
CA GLN A 11 3.43 12.31 -33.25
C GLN A 11 3.19 13.35 -34.36
N SER A 12 2.09 13.23 -35.10
CA SER A 12 1.75 14.23 -36.16
C SER A 12 1.39 15.59 -35.56
N VAL A 13 0.81 15.64 -34.36
CA VAL A 13 0.44 16.87 -33.66
C VAL A 13 1.65 17.51 -32.97
N SER A 14 2.66 16.71 -32.57
CA SER A 14 3.82 17.17 -31.83
C SER A 14 4.61 18.30 -32.51
N SER A 15 4.65 18.29 -33.83
CA SER A 15 5.38 19.33 -34.60
C SER A 15 4.77 20.73 -34.47
N ASP A 16 3.48 20.82 -34.20
CA ASP A 16 2.71 22.07 -34.13
C ASP A 16 2.55 22.60 -32.70
N LEU A 17 3.06 21.86 -31.70
CA LEU A 17 2.96 22.21 -30.28
C LEU A 17 4.11 23.09 -29.80
N GLY A 18 3.82 24.01 -28.89
CA GLY A 18 4.80 24.74 -28.10
C GLY A 18 5.65 23.80 -27.22
N HIS A 19 6.81 24.29 -26.76
CA HIS A 19 7.76 23.44 -25.97
C HIS A 19 7.11 22.78 -24.75
N GLY A 20 6.32 23.51 -23.96
CA GLY A 20 5.68 22.96 -22.75
C GLY A 20 4.63 21.89 -23.05
N ASP A 21 3.87 22.04 -24.12
CA ASP A 21 2.86 21.06 -24.51
C ASP A 21 3.48 19.83 -25.18
N ARG A 22 4.62 20.01 -25.83
CA ARG A 22 5.40 18.90 -26.39
C ARG A 22 5.94 18.00 -25.28
N VAL A 23 6.50 18.56 -24.22
CA VAL A 23 6.96 17.79 -23.05
C VAL A 23 5.79 16.99 -22.44
N ARG A 24 4.63 17.62 -22.25
CA ARG A 24 3.44 16.91 -21.73
C ARG A 24 2.96 15.78 -22.64
N LEU A 25 3.05 15.98 -23.95
CA LEU A 25 2.71 14.94 -24.92
C LEU A 25 3.72 13.78 -24.88
N GLU A 26 5.01 14.07 -24.76
CA GLU A 26 6.06 13.08 -24.61
C GLU A 26 5.87 12.25 -23.33
N ASP A 27 5.59 12.89 -22.19
CA ASP A 27 5.27 12.22 -20.93
C ASP A 27 4.01 11.33 -21.06
N TYR A 28 2.98 11.82 -21.75
CA TYR A 28 1.78 11.03 -22.01
C TYR A 28 2.08 9.79 -22.86
N LEU A 29 2.85 9.94 -23.92
CA LEU A 29 3.22 8.83 -24.81
C LEU A 29 4.10 7.79 -24.12
N GLU A 30 4.99 8.22 -23.22
CA GLU A 30 5.79 7.32 -22.40
C GLU A 30 4.90 6.51 -21.43
N ASN A 31 3.92 7.16 -20.79
CA ASN A 31 2.95 6.48 -19.95
C ASN A 31 2.11 5.44 -20.72
N VAL A 32 1.71 5.77 -21.97
CA VAL A 32 0.98 4.81 -22.83
C VAL A 32 1.84 3.61 -23.16
N ARG A 33 3.13 3.79 -23.48
CA ARG A 33 4.06 2.68 -23.73
C ARG A 33 4.29 1.81 -22.50
N GLU A 34 4.38 2.42 -21.33
CA GLU A 34 4.52 1.66 -20.08
C GLU A 34 3.28 0.80 -19.79
N VAL A 35 2.07 1.32 -20.05
CA VAL A 35 0.84 0.54 -19.95
C VAL A 35 0.83 -0.63 -20.94
N GLU A 36 1.23 -0.39 -22.19
CA GLU A 36 1.33 -1.42 -23.23
C GLU A 36 2.30 -2.54 -22.81
N ARG A 37 3.48 -2.16 -22.35
CA ARG A 37 4.49 -3.10 -21.82
C ARG A 37 3.95 -3.94 -20.67
N ARG A 38 3.20 -3.36 -19.75
CA ARG A 38 2.57 -4.07 -18.63
C ARG A 38 1.51 -5.07 -19.09
N ILE A 39 0.71 -4.69 -20.09
CA ILE A 39 -0.28 -5.59 -20.70
C ILE A 39 0.44 -6.79 -21.34
N GLU A 40 1.49 -6.57 -22.12
CA GLU A 40 2.27 -7.63 -22.75
C GLU A 40 2.90 -8.60 -21.72
N VAL A 41 3.45 -8.06 -20.64
CA VAL A 41 4.00 -8.88 -19.54
C VAL A 41 2.90 -9.70 -18.86
N ALA A 42 1.75 -9.08 -18.60
CA ALA A 42 0.61 -9.78 -17.98
C ALA A 42 0.03 -10.87 -18.90
N GLU A 43 -0.10 -10.60 -20.21
CA GLU A 43 -0.53 -11.58 -21.20
C GLU A 43 0.46 -12.76 -21.31
N GLY A 44 1.76 -12.48 -21.31
CA GLY A 44 2.81 -13.51 -21.33
C GLY A 44 2.80 -14.41 -20.10
N ARG A 45 2.35 -13.92 -18.96
CA ARG A 45 2.23 -14.66 -17.69
C ARG A 45 0.82 -15.18 -17.40
N ALA A 46 -0.15 -14.94 -18.29
CA ALA A 46 -1.57 -15.26 -18.05
C ALA A 46 -1.82 -16.73 -17.65
N GLY A 47 -1.06 -17.66 -18.20
CA GLY A 47 -1.16 -19.09 -17.84
C GLY A 47 -0.72 -19.40 -16.41
N GLU A 48 0.37 -18.78 -15.96
CA GLU A 48 0.92 -18.94 -14.61
C GLU A 48 0.03 -18.20 -13.59
N LEU A 49 -0.42 -17.01 -13.94
CA LEU A 49 -1.29 -16.18 -13.12
C LEU A 49 -2.68 -16.79 -12.92
N SER A 50 -3.25 -17.44 -13.95
CA SER A 50 -4.52 -18.16 -13.84
C SER A 50 -4.47 -19.28 -12.80
N ALA A 51 -3.31 -19.91 -12.62
CA ALA A 51 -3.13 -20.98 -11.64
C ALA A 51 -3.02 -20.46 -10.21
N SER A 52 -2.54 -19.21 -10.02
CA SER A 52 -2.37 -18.55 -8.72
C SER A 52 -3.48 -17.56 -8.38
N ALA A 53 -4.37 -17.26 -9.34
CA ALA A 53 -5.47 -16.32 -9.09
C ALA A 53 -6.48 -16.92 -8.08
N PRO A 54 -6.93 -16.13 -7.11
CA PRO A 54 -7.95 -16.58 -6.17
C PRO A 54 -9.26 -16.86 -6.91
N VAL A 55 -10.00 -17.85 -6.41
CA VAL A 55 -11.34 -18.15 -6.94
C VAL A 55 -12.24 -16.94 -6.66
N SER A 56 -12.90 -16.44 -7.70
CA SER A 56 -13.84 -15.33 -7.56
C SER A 56 -15.00 -15.72 -6.63
N PRO A 57 -15.23 -15.02 -5.52
CA PRO A 57 -16.37 -15.29 -4.66
C PRO A 57 -17.67 -14.84 -5.32
N VAL A 58 -18.79 -15.38 -4.88
CA VAL A 58 -20.12 -14.87 -5.23
C VAL A 58 -20.41 -13.65 -4.34
N GLY A 59 -20.12 -12.45 -4.84
CA GLY A 59 -20.27 -11.20 -4.09
C GLY A 59 -19.05 -10.87 -3.21
N VAL A 60 -19.26 -10.03 -2.20
CA VAL A 60 -18.23 -9.68 -1.22
C VAL A 60 -18.29 -10.70 -0.08
N PRO A 61 -17.16 -11.29 0.35
CA PRO A 61 -17.13 -12.17 1.50
C PRO A 61 -17.73 -11.52 2.76
N ASP A 62 -18.57 -12.23 3.47
CA ASP A 62 -19.23 -11.72 4.69
C ASP A 62 -18.27 -11.62 5.87
N LEU A 63 -17.29 -12.54 5.93
CA LEU A 63 -16.28 -12.53 6.99
C LEU A 63 -15.16 -11.56 6.65
N PHE A 64 -14.80 -10.73 7.64
CA PHE A 64 -13.74 -9.73 7.49
C PHE A 64 -12.40 -10.36 7.07
N GLU A 65 -12.04 -11.49 7.67
CA GLU A 65 -10.81 -12.22 7.34
C GLU A 65 -10.79 -12.65 5.87
N GLU A 66 -11.84 -13.30 5.41
CA GLU A 66 -11.95 -13.78 4.03
C GLU A 66 -11.86 -12.62 3.02
N HIS A 67 -12.49 -11.49 3.36
CA HIS A 67 -12.40 -10.29 2.52
C HIS A 67 -10.98 -9.74 2.46
N VAL A 68 -10.31 -9.60 3.61
CA VAL A 68 -8.94 -9.07 3.70
C VAL A 68 -7.94 -10.01 3.02
N GLU A 69 -8.06 -11.32 3.24
CA GLU A 69 -7.19 -12.32 2.61
C GLU A 69 -7.37 -12.30 1.08
N LEU A 70 -8.61 -12.24 0.59
CA LEU A 70 -8.88 -12.10 -0.84
C LEU A 70 -8.23 -10.84 -1.44
N MET A 71 -8.33 -9.71 -0.75
CA MET A 71 -7.72 -8.45 -1.22
C MET A 71 -6.19 -8.55 -1.23
N PHE A 72 -5.59 -9.18 -0.23
CA PHE A 72 -4.14 -9.45 -0.23
C PHE A 72 -3.72 -10.44 -1.32
N ASP A 73 -4.56 -11.45 -1.62
CA ASP A 73 -4.32 -12.38 -2.72
C ASP A 73 -4.32 -11.65 -4.07
N LEU A 74 -5.28 -10.75 -4.27
CA LEU A 74 -5.33 -9.93 -5.48
C LEU A 74 -4.12 -9.00 -5.62
N LEU A 75 -3.68 -8.38 -4.52
CA LEU A 75 -2.46 -7.57 -4.51
C LEU A 75 -1.21 -8.40 -4.81
N HIS A 76 -1.12 -9.59 -4.23
CA HIS A 76 -0.02 -10.52 -4.48
C HIS A 76 0.06 -10.90 -5.98
N VAL A 77 -1.07 -11.29 -6.58
CA VAL A 77 -1.14 -11.61 -8.02
C VAL A 77 -0.81 -10.38 -8.87
N ALA A 78 -1.28 -9.19 -8.49
CA ALA A 78 -0.99 -7.95 -9.21
C ALA A 78 0.52 -7.62 -9.19
N TYR A 79 1.22 -7.89 -8.08
CA TYR A 79 2.68 -7.72 -8.00
C TYR A 79 3.43 -8.78 -8.82
N GLN A 80 3.04 -10.05 -8.73
CA GLN A 80 3.63 -11.11 -9.55
C GLN A 80 3.49 -10.82 -11.05
N ALA A 81 2.36 -10.24 -11.45
CA ALA A 81 2.05 -9.91 -12.84
C ALA A 81 2.67 -8.59 -13.32
N ASP A 82 3.29 -7.82 -12.43
CA ASP A 82 3.74 -6.43 -12.69
C ASP A 82 2.60 -5.53 -13.24
N ILE A 83 1.35 -5.81 -12.81
CA ILE A 83 0.18 -4.98 -13.17
C ILE A 83 0.24 -3.63 -12.47
N SER A 84 0.70 -3.62 -11.22
CA SER A 84 0.90 -2.41 -10.44
C SER A 84 2.12 -2.56 -9.53
N ARG A 85 2.92 -1.51 -9.43
CA ARG A 85 4.07 -1.43 -8.51
C ARG A 85 3.78 -0.61 -7.27
N VAL A 86 2.67 0.12 -7.27
CA VAL A 86 2.23 0.93 -6.13
C VAL A 86 0.77 0.64 -5.85
N SER A 87 0.46 0.31 -4.62
CA SER A 87 -0.91 0.05 -4.18
C SER A 87 -1.15 0.59 -2.77
N THR A 88 -2.42 0.84 -2.48
CA THR A 88 -2.89 1.15 -1.14
C THR A 88 -4.10 0.28 -0.83
N PHE A 89 -4.17 -0.21 0.40
CA PHE A 89 -5.30 -0.99 0.87
C PHE A 89 -5.77 -0.50 2.24
N MET A 90 -7.02 -0.07 2.33
CA MET A 90 -7.65 0.31 3.58
C MET A 90 -8.34 -0.93 4.18
N MET A 91 -7.69 -1.61 5.12
CA MET A 91 -8.26 -2.79 5.78
C MET A 91 -9.55 -2.46 6.53
N ALA A 92 -9.57 -1.33 7.24
CA ALA A 92 -10.75 -0.80 7.92
C ALA A 92 -10.74 0.73 7.91
N ARG A 93 -11.92 1.33 7.77
CA ARG A 93 -12.07 2.79 7.89
C ARG A 93 -12.26 3.21 9.36
N GLU A 94 -11.96 4.46 9.70
CA GLU A 94 -12.06 4.97 11.08
C GLU A 94 -13.49 4.90 11.65
N LEU A 95 -14.51 5.15 10.82
CA LEU A 95 -15.94 5.07 11.20
C LEU A 95 -16.54 3.68 10.94
N SER A 96 -15.74 2.60 11.08
CA SER A 96 -16.22 1.25 10.78
C SER A 96 -17.28 0.79 11.78
N PRO A 97 -18.49 0.41 11.33
CA PRO A 97 -19.48 -0.24 12.16
C PRO A 97 -19.22 -1.74 12.35
N LEU A 98 -18.15 -2.26 11.75
CA LEU A 98 -17.80 -3.67 11.76
C LEU A 98 -17.56 -4.16 13.19
N SER A 99 -18.08 -5.32 13.53
CA SER A 99 -17.76 -6.08 14.74
C SER A 99 -16.90 -7.30 14.40
N TYR A 100 -16.33 -7.91 15.43
CA TYR A 100 -15.43 -9.08 15.28
C TYR A 100 -15.93 -10.27 16.09
N PRO A 101 -17.03 -10.91 15.67
CA PRO A 101 -17.62 -12.04 16.40
C PRO A 101 -16.66 -13.22 16.54
N GLN A 102 -15.74 -13.43 15.60
CA GLN A 102 -14.69 -14.44 15.65
C GLN A 102 -13.70 -14.20 16.81
N LEU A 103 -13.60 -12.97 17.32
CA LEU A 103 -12.83 -12.61 18.52
C LEU A 103 -13.71 -12.52 19.79
N GLY A 104 -15.01 -12.84 19.70
CA GLY A 104 -15.97 -12.64 20.77
C GLY A 104 -16.33 -11.16 21.00
N ILE A 105 -16.08 -10.27 20.04
CA ILE A 105 -16.30 -8.84 20.14
C ILE A 105 -17.51 -8.46 19.29
N ALA A 106 -18.63 -8.16 19.97
CA ALA A 106 -19.88 -7.72 19.32
C ALA A 106 -19.94 -6.19 19.13
N ASP A 107 -19.11 -5.45 19.86
CA ASP A 107 -19.08 -3.98 19.77
C ASP A 107 -18.51 -3.55 18.42
N PRO A 108 -19.05 -2.47 17.79
CA PRO A 108 -18.51 -1.91 16.57
C PRO A 108 -17.07 -1.39 16.76
N HIS A 109 -16.22 -1.56 15.75
CA HIS A 109 -14.81 -1.12 15.77
C HIS A 109 -14.66 0.35 16.21
N HIS A 110 -15.45 1.24 15.62
CA HIS A 110 -15.43 2.65 15.99
C HIS A 110 -15.77 2.87 17.46
N SER A 111 -16.76 2.13 17.97
CA SER A 111 -17.16 2.26 19.39
C SER A 111 -16.05 1.83 20.36
N ILE A 112 -15.34 0.75 20.06
CA ILE A 112 -14.22 0.32 20.90
C ILE A 112 -13.00 1.23 20.78
N SER A 113 -12.84 1.97 19.67
CA SER A 113 -11.77 2.97 19.56
C SER A 113 -11.96 4.14 20.53
N HIS A 114 -13.21 4.43 20.92
CA HIS A 114 -13.60 5.38 21.97
C HIS A 114 -13.69 4.73 23.34
N HIS A 115 -12.66 4.00 23.73
CA HIS A 115 -12.63 3.15 24.90
C HIS A 115 -12.80 3.85 26.27
N GLY A 116 -12.72 5.17 26.32
CA GLY A 116 -12.91 5.95 27.56
C GLY A 116 -11.92 5.58 28.66
N ASN A 117 -10.78 4.96 28.31
CA ASN A 117 -9.76 4.39 29.23
C ASN A 117 -10.31 3.28 30.14
N LYS A 118 -11.36 2.57 29.69
CA LYS A 118 -11.86 1.36 30.37
C LYS A 118 -11.06 0.16 29.95
N ASP A 119 -10.60 -0.63 30.90
CA ASP A 119 -9.68 -1.77 30.65
C ASP A 119 -10.27 -2.79 29.67
N ASP A 120 -11.56 -3.15 29.85
CA ASP A 120 -12.26 -4.11 29.00
C ASP A 120 -12.34 -3.64 27.53
N MET A 121 -12.56 -2.35 27.32
CA MET A 121 -12.62 -1.75 25.98
C MET A 121 -11.22 -1.65 25.36
N MET A 122 -10.19 -1.34 26.15
CA MET A 122 -8.80 -1.34 25.69
C MET A 122 -8.33 -2.74 25.32
N GLU A 123 -8.71 -3.78 26.07
CA GLU A 123 -8.41 -5.18 25.75
C GLU A 123 -9.07 -5.60 24.43
N LYS A 124 -10.33 -5.25 24.21
CA LYS A 124 -11.03 -5.47 22.94
C LYS A 124 -10.29 -4.77 21.78
N LYS A 125 -9.92 -3.49 21.96
CA LYS A 125 -9.18 -2.73 20.95
C LYS A 125 -7.83 -3.39 20.62
N LEU A 126 -7.08 -3.79 21.64
CA LEU A 126 -5.81 -4.50 21.46
C LEU A 126 -5.99 -5.81 20.71
N SER A 127 -7.05 -6.57 20.99
CA SER A 127 -7.36 -7.83 20.32
C SER A 127 -7.63 -7.62 18.83
N VAL A 128 -8.37 -6.56 18.48
CA VAL A 128 -8.63 -6.19 17.09
C VAL A 128 -7.35 -5.72 16.38
N ASP A 129 -6.52 -4.90 17.02
CA ASP A 129 -5.26 -4.43 16.45
C ASP A 129 -4.29 -5.58 16.18
N ARG A 130 -4.20 -6.54 17.12
CA ARG A 130 -3.42 -7.76 16.95
C ARG A 130 -3.94 -8.58 15.76
N TYR A 131 -5.24 -8.78 15.68
CA TYR A 131 -5.85 -9.53 14.60
C TYR A 131 -5.57 -8.90 13.21
N HIS A 132 -5.68 -7.58 13.08
CA HIS A 132 -5.32 -6.89 11.84
C HIS A 132 -3.83 -7.05 11.50
N THR A 133 -2.97 -7.00 12.51
CA THR A 133 -1.52 -7.19 12.32
C THR A 133 -1.19 -8.63 11.91
N GLU A 134 -1.91 -9.62 12.46
CA GLU A 134 -1.79 -11.03 12.07
C GLU A 134 -2.19 -11.26 10.61
N LEU A 135 -3.28 -10.65 10.15
CA LEU A 135 -3.69 -10.70 8.74
C LEU A 135 -2.65 -10.04 7.82
N PHE A 136 -2.11 -8.90 8.23
CA PHE A 136 -1.02 -8.26 7.50
C PHE A 136 0.25 -9.12 7.46
N SER A 137 0.59 -9.79 8.57
CA SER A 137 1.77 -10.66 8.61
C SER A 137 1.66 -11.86 7.67
N LYS A 138 0.48 -12.44 7.50
CA LYS A 138 0.22 -13.50 6.50
C LYS A 138 0.54 -13.02 5.07
N PHE A 139 0.21 -11.78 4.75
CA PHE A 139 0.55 -11.18 3.46
C PHE A 139 2.07 -11.00 3.30
N VAL A 140 2.76 -10.51 4.35
CA VAL A 140 4.23 -10.42 4.36
C VAL A 140 4.88 -11.78 4.13
N ASP A 141 4.43 -12.82 4.84
CA ASP A 141 4.93 -14.18 4.69
C ASP A 141 4.73 -14.72 3.27
N ARG A 142 3.61 -14.38 2.65
CA ARG A 142 3.35 -14.73 1.25
C ARG A 142 4.34 -14.08 0.29
N LEU A 143 4.62 -12.78 0.45
CA LEU A 143 5.62 -12.09 -0.36
C LEU A 143 7.02 -12.67 -0.13
N ALA A 144 7.36 -12.99 1.12
CA ALA A 144 8.65 -13.58 1.49
C ALA A 144 8.84 -15.01 0.94
N SER A 145 7.75 -15.73 0.68
CA SER A 145 7.80 -17.09 0.13
C SER A 145 7.64 -17.16 -1.39
N THR A 146 7.35 -16.05 -2.04
CA THR A 146 7.12 -16.00 -3.50
C THR A 146 8.40 -15.65 -4.23
N PRO A 147 8.94 -16.51 -5.10
CA PRO A 147 10.14 -16.22 -5.88
C PRO A 147 9.95 -15.01 -6.81
N ASP A 148 10.98 -14.16 -6.88
CA ASP A 148 11.06 -13.03 -7.79
C ASP A 148 12.52 -12.79 -8.20
N GLY A 149 12.87 -13.19 -9.40
CA GLY A 149 14.26 -13.20 -9.89
C GLY A 149 15.15 -14.12 -9.04
N GLU A 150 16.23 -13.57 -8.50
CA GLU A 150 17.18 -14.30 -7.62
C GLU A 150 16.75 -14.29 -6.13
N GLY A 151 15.67 -13.59 -5.80
CA GLY A 151 15.14 -13.43 -4.44
C GLY A 151 13.66 -13.74 -4.35
N THR A 152 12.98 -12.98 -3.53
CA THR A 152 11.54 -13.05 -3.28
C THR A 152 10.86 -11.72 -3.60
N LEU A 153 9.54 -11.74 -3.72
CA LEU A 153 8.77 -10.49 -3.87
C LEU A 153 9.02 -9.51 -2.72
N LEU A 154 9.23 -10.00 -1.50
CA LEU A 154 9.54 -9.12 -0.36
C LEU A 154 10.91 -8.44 -0.50
N ASP A 155 11.89 -9.08 -1.13
CA ASP A 155 13.21 -8.49 -1.36
C ASP A 155 13.14 -7.26 -2.28
N ASN A 156 12.10 -7.18 -3.11
CA ASN A 156 11.86 -6.08 -4.06
C ASN A 156 10.67 -5.18 -3.66
N THR A 157 10.10 -5.37 -2.46
CA THR A 157 8.91 -4.65 -2.01
C THR A 157 9.19 -3.87 -0.74
N LEU A 158 8.56 -2.69 -0.61
CA LEU A 158 8.47 -1.92 0.62
C LEU A 158 7.01 -1.79 1.01
N LEU A 159 6.68 -2.28 2.20
CA LEU A 159 5.35 -2.19 2.77
C LEU A 159 5.34 -1.18 3.92
N MET A 160 4.34 -0.32 3.94
CA MET A 160 4.04 0.56 5.06
C MET A 160 2.70 0.16 5.67
N TYR A 161 2.68 -0.20 6.94
CA TYR A 161 1.48 -0.56 7.68
C TYR A 161 1.31 0.36 8.89
N GLY A 162 0.10 0.87 9.09
CA GLY A 162 -0.22 1.76 10.21
C GLY A 162 -1.65 2.29 10.16
N CYS A 163 -1.90 3.31 10.94
CA CYS A 163 -3.20 3.97 11.04
C CYS A 163 -3.05 5.50 11.09
N GLY A 164 -4.15 6.22 10.90
CA GLY A 164 -4.15 7.69 10.88
C GLY A 164 -4.11 8.35 12.27
N MET A 165 -4.30 7.58 13.35
CA MET A 165 -4.36 8.07 14.72
C MET A 165 -3.59 7.16 15.67
N SER A 166 -2.86 7.73 16.63
CA SER A 166 -2.19 6.98 17.70
C SER A 166 -3.14 6.62 18.83
N ASN A 167 -4.15 7.44 19.09
CA ASN A 167 -5.17 7.20 20.10
C ASN A 167 -6.54 7.63 19.57
N GLY A 168 -7.39 6.65 19.25
CA GLY A 168 -8.72 6.86 18.72
C GLY A 168 -9.68 7.53 19.74
N ASN A 169 -9.48 7.30 21.03
CA ASN A 169 -10.32 7.91 22.08
C ASN A 169 -10.12 9.43 22.19
N LEU A 170 -8.88 9.88 21.94
CA LEU A 170 -8.50 11.29 21.99
C LEU A 170 -8.39 11.94 20.61
N HIS A 171 -8.57 11.19 19.54
CA HIS A 171 -8.33 11.61 18.15
C HIS A 171 -6.94 12.24 17.93
N THR A 172 -5.93 11.79 18.68
CA THR A 172 -4.59 12.35 18.53
C THR A 172 -3.83 11.71 17.37
N LYS A 173 -3.11 12.55 16.64
CA LYS A 173 -2.24 12.19 15.51
C LYS A 173 -0.76 12.33 15.86
N LEU A 174 -0.44 12.44 17.13
CA LEU A 174 0.95 12.50 17.61
C LEU A 174 1.46 11.09 17.88
N ARG A 175 2.72 10.81 17.53
CA ARG A 175 3.36 9.49 17.76
C ARG A 175 2.60 8.35 17.10
N VAL A 176 2.15 8.56 15.87
CA VAL A 176 1.46 7.50 15.13
C VAL A 176 2.42 6.35 14.87
N PRO A 177 2.11 5.12 15.33
CA PRO A 177 2.96 3.97 15.07
C PRO A 177 2.85 3.56 13.60
N VAL A 178 4.00 3.29 13.00
CA VAL A 178 4.10 2.81 11.62
C VAL A 178 5.10 1.67 11.55
N ALA A 179 4.74 0.57 10.91
CA ALA A 179 5.66 -0.50 10.57
C ALA A 179 6.10 -0.36 9.11
N ILE A 180 7.41 -0.46 8.88
CA ILE A 180 7.99 -0.58 7.54
C ILE A 180 8.58 -1.98 7.42
N VAL A 181 8.17 -2.71 6.38
CA VAL A 181 8.64 -4.06 6.09
C VAL A 181 9.21 -4.09 4.68
N SER A 182 10.44 -4.56 4.55
CA SER A 182 11.14 -4.65 3.26
C SER A 182 12.33 -5.58 3.36
N GLY A 183 12.69 -6.27 2.29
CA GLY A 183 13.90 -7.09 2.22
C GLY A 183 15.17 -6.26 2.02
N PHE A 184 15.09 -5.03 1.52
CA PHE A 184 16.26 -4.19 1.20
C PHE A 184 16.53 -3.06 2.20
N ILE A 185 15.67 -2.87 3.22
CA ILE A 185 15.90 -1.91 4.31
C ILE A 185 16.35 -2.68 5.56
N LYS A 186 17.34 -2.13 6.28
CA LYS A 186 17.79 -2.72 7.54
C LYS A 186 16.62 -2.83 8.53
N GLY A 187 16.20 -4.05 8.80
CA GLY A 187 15.10 -4.36 9.71
C GLY A 187 15.52 -4.48 11.18
N ASN A 188 14.61 -5.04 11.98
CA ASN A 188 14.78 -5.34 13.41
C ASN A 188 15.27 -4.14 14.25
N ARG A 189 14.66 -2.97 14.02
CA ARG A 189 14.97 -1.74 14.76
C ARG A 189 13.69 -0.94 15.03
N HIS A 190 13.71 -0.17 16.10
CA HIS A 190 12.70 0.81 16.45
C HIS A 190 13.30 2.22 16.29
N ILE A 191 12.68 3.04 15.46
CA ILE A 191 13.06 4.43 15.25
C ILE A 191 12.06 5.31 15.99
N GLN A 192 12.52 5.99 17.04
CA GLN A 192 11.71 6.98 17.73
C GLN A 192 12.09 8.36 17.21
N VAL A 193 11.14 9.02 16.54
CA VAL A 193 11.30 10.39 16.07
C VAL A 193 10.89 11.39 17.16
N PRO A 194 11.52 12.58 17.22
CA PRO A 194 11.16 13.62 18.19
C PRO A 194 9.71 14.07 18.01
N ASP A 195 9.01 14.27 19.14
CA ASP A 195 7.63 14.75 19.14
C ASP A 195 7.45 16.09 18.42
N LYS A 196 6.38 16.19 17.66
CA LYS A 196 5.87 17.41 17.00
C LYS A 196 6.82 18.05 15.97
N THR A 197 7.94 17.43 15.68
CA THR A 197 8.95 18.02 14.79
C THR A 197 9.06 17.32 13.45
N VAL A 198 8.70 16.02 13.37
CA VAL A 198 8.80 15.20 12.18
C VAL A 198 7.40 14.83 11.70
N PRO A 199 6.90 15.42 10.63
CA PRO A 199 5.64 15.05 10.02
C PRO A 199 5.76 13.70 9.28
N ILE A 200 4.66 12.96 9.16
CA ILE A 200 4.63 11.69 8.42
C ILE A 200 5.02 11.87 6.95
N GLY A 201 4.87 13.08 6.40
CA GLY A 201 5.35 13.40 5.06
C GLY A 201 6.84 13.19 4.87
N ASP A 202 7.66 13.41 5.91
CA ASP A 202 9.10 13.17 5.85
C ASP A 202 9.41 11.67 5.79
N LEU A 203 8.60 10.82 6.43
CA LEU A 203 8.67 9.37 6.24
C LEU A 203 8.36 8.97 4.79
N HIS A 204 7.37 9.59 4.17
CA HIS A 204 7.07 9.35 2.75
C HIS A 204 8.20 9.80 1.82
N VAL A 205 8.89 10.89 2.14
CA VAL A 205 10.11 11.32 1.41
C VAL A 205 11.20 10.26 1.51
N ASP A 206 11.45 9.73 2.71
CA ASP A 206 12.43 8.64 2.91
C ASP A 206 12.02 7.36 2.16
N ILE A 207 10.74 6.97 2.20
CA ILE A 207 10.23 5.82 1.44
C ILE A 207 10.43 6.02 -0.06
N ALA A 208 10.04 7.18 -0.60
CA ALA A 208 10.24 7.50 -2.00
C ALA A 208 11.71 7.41 -2.41
N LYS A 209 12.62 7.91 -1.58
CA LYS A 209 14.07 7.83 -1.79
C LYS A 209 14.58 6.39 -1.83
N GLN A 210 14.08 5.51 -0.95
CA GLN A 210 14.43 4.07 -0.98
C GLN A 210 13.97 3.41 -2.28
N MET A 211 12.89 3.90 -2.87
CA MET A 211 12.35 3.44 -4.17
C MET A 211 12.96 4.17 -5.38
N GLY A 212 14.02 4.97 -5.18
CA GLY A 212 14.70 5.69 -6.26
C GLY A 212 14.01 6.98 -6.72
N VAL A 213 12.97 7.42 -6.02
CA VAL A 213 12.24 8.65 -6.33
C VAL A 213 12.68 9.77 -5.37
N TYR A 214 13.25 10.83 -5.91
CA TYR A 214 13.76 11.95 -5.12
C TYR A 214 12.71 13.07 -5.04
N LEU A 215 12.19 13.30 -3.84
CA LEU A 215 11.23 14.34 -3.52
C LEU A 215 11.88 15.35 -2.56
N GLU A 216 11.62 16.64 -2.78
CA GLU A 216 12.04 17.69 -1.83
C GLU A 216 11.14 17.71 -0.59
N SER A 217 9.86 17.43 -0.76
CA SER A 217 8.87 17.37 0.32
C SER A 217 7.65 16.55 -0.09
N PHE A 218 6.83 16.12 0.88
CA PHE A 218 5.57 15.43 0.63
C PHE A 218 4.48 15.94 1.59
N GLY A 219 3.44 16.59 1.04
CA GLY A 219 2.37 17.23 1.80
C GLY A 219 2.77 18.55 2.44
N GLU A 220 1.79 19.24 3.03
CA GLU A 220 1.92 20.64 3.48
C GLU A 220 2.95 20.86 4.60
N ARG A 221 3.26 19.84 5.41
CA ARG A 221 4.10 19.95 6.60
C ARG A 221 5.46 19.28 6.47
N SER A 222 5.68 18.56 5.39
CA SER A 222 6.97 17.92 5.14
C SER A 222 8.06 18.98 4.94
N LYS A 223 9.22 18.73 5.53
CA LYS A 223 10.42 19.55 5.39
C LYS A 223 11.47 18.87 4.52
N GLY A 224 11.21 17.64 4.10
CA GLY A 224 12.17 16.80 3.40
C GLY A 224 13.28 16.24 4.31
N ASP A 225 13.06 16.28 5.62
CA ASP A 225 14.02 15.74 6.58
C ASP A 225 14.00 14.20 6.54
N THR A 226 15.15 13.57 6.75
CA THR A 226 15.23 12.11 6.86
C THR A 226 14.75 11.64 8.22
N VAL A 227 14.00 10.52 8.24
CA VAL A 227 13.61 9.81 9.46
C VAL A 227 14.53 8.61 9.75
N GLY A 228 15.50 8.37 8.90
CA GLY A 228 16.56 7.37 9.10
C GLY A 228 16.16 5.96 8.68
N LEU A 229 15.47 5.79 7.57
CA LEU A 229 15.19 4.46 6.98
C LEU A 229 16.42 3.83 6.32
N SER A 230 17.42 4.63 5.97
CA SER A 230 18.68 4.16 5.37
C SER A 230 19.60 3.49 6.37
#